data_a67ff9759217342c60e542ade02ebb48
#
_entry.id   a67ff9759217342c60e542ade02ebb48
#
_cell.length_a   1.000
_cell.length_b   1.000
_cell.length_c   1.000
_cell.angle_alpha   90.00
_cell.angle_beta   90.00
_cell.angle_gamma   90.00
#
_symmetry.space_group_name_H-M   'P 1'
#
loop_
_entity.id
_entity.type
_entity.pdbx_description
1 polymer ?
#
loop_
_entity_poly.entity_id
_entity_poly.type
_entity_poly.pdbx_seq_one_letter_code
_entity_poly.pdbx_strand_id
1 'polypeptide(L)'
;RGLGDVYKRQGVWGAHANYAGSSNDFAVPYDDVHDVFKTYQDTILLVDKGEKKVSSTLGHDLMNDHPFAANRFEQARNHMLELQKILKSGNILDFNRLVEKEALTLHAMMMTSDPYFMLFKPNTLNIIHKVWEKRESDNIPFTITLDAGANVHLLYPAEYKQVALDFIKDDLIAYCQNEQYICDEVGKGPLLKMEHYA
;
A
#
# COMPACT_ATOMS: atom_id res chain seq x y z
N ARG A 1 -2.11 8.32 -7.25
CA ARG A 1 -1.12 7.23 -7.27
C ARG A 1 -0.99 6.74 -5.84
N GLY A 2 -1.27 5.45 -5.60
CA GLY A 2 -1.22 4.85 -4.27
C GLY A 2 0.21 4.74 -3.75
N LEU A 3 0.35 4.37 -2.49
CA LEU A 3 1.62 4.13 -1.79
C LEU A 3 2.56 3.11 -2.46
N GLY A 4 2.15 2.48 -3.59
CA GLY A 4 2.83 1.36 -4.24
C GLY A 4 4.21 1.61 -4.85
N ASP A 5 4.64 2.86 -5.06
CA ASP A 5 5.90 3.14 -5.78
C ASP A 5 6.98 3.83 -4.93
N VAL A 6 6.84 3.91 -3.60
CA VAL A 6 7.69 4.77 -2.76
C VAL A 6 8.56 4.01 -1.76
N TYR A 7 8.76 2.73 -1.95
CA TYR A 7 9.35 1.84 -0.93
C TYR A 7 10.89 1.86 -0.78
N LYS A 8 11.57 2.86 -1.30
CA LYS A 8 13.02 2.96 -1.03
C LYS A 8 13.42 4.16 -0.17
N ARG A 9 12.48 5.04 0.13
CA ARG A 9 12.55 6.12 1.12
C ARG A 9 11.13 6.59 1.36
N GLN A 10 10.72 6.80 2.59
CA GLN A 10 9.41 7.40 2.82
C GLN A 10 9.38 8.76 2.14
N GLY A 11 8.45 8.95 1.24
CA GLY A 11 8.34 10.15 0.46
C GLY A 11 6.89 10.56 0.27
N VAL A 12 6.67 11.86 0.16
CA VAL A 12 5.37 12.45 -0.16
C VAL A 12 5.37 12.86 -1.61
N TRP A 13 4.45 12.31 -2.37
CA TRP A 13 4.17 12.72 -3.74
C TRP A 13 2.85 13.50 -3.80
N GLY A 14 2.83 14.55 -4.59
CA GLY A 14 1.69 15.44 -4.74
C GLY A 14 1.85 16.74 -3.96
N ALA A 15 1.28 17.81 -4.49
CA ALA A 15 1.28 19.11 -3.82
C ALA A 15 0.28 19.10 -2.65
N HIS A 16 0.78 19.18 -1.43
CA HIS A 16 0.00 19.23 -0.20
C HIS A 16 0.31 20.47 0.58
N ALA A 17 -0.71 21.25 0.94
CA ALA A 17 -0.54 22.51 1.67
C ALA A 17 0.23 22.38 2.99
N ASN A 18 0.18 21.20 3.62
CA ASN A 18 0.82 20.92 4.92
C ASN A 18 2.19 20.24 4.81
N TYR A 19 2.73 20.10 3.59
CA TYR A 19 4.05 19.54 3.35
C TYR A 19 4.92 20.55 2.60
N ALA A 20 5.84 21.18 3.31
CA ALA A 20 6.77 22.13 2.69
C ALA A 20 7.58 21.45 1.58
N GLY A 21 7.61 22.06 0.41
CA GLY A 21 8.35 21.55 -0.74
C GLY A 21 7.66 20.39 -1.51
N SER A 22 6.48 19.94 -1.09
CA SER A 22 5.73 18.91 -1.83
C SER A 22 5.35 19.41 -3.22
N SER A 23 5.39 18.50 -4.21
CA SER A 23 5.17 18.81 -5.62
C SER A 23 4.40 17.71 -6.32
N ASN A 24 3.69 18.07 -7.40
CA ASN A 24 3.08 17.08 -8.31
C ASN A 24 4.10 16.43 -9.24
N ASP A 25 5.30 17.01 -9.36
CA ASP A 25 6.32 16.60 -10.32
C ASP A 25 7.35 15.63 -9.74
N PHE A 26 7.56 15.69 -8.41
CA PHE A 26 8.53 14.83 -7.71
C PHE A 26 8.10 14.54 -6.28
N ALA A 27 8.61 13.42 -5.74
CA ALA A 27 8.44 13.07 -4.34
C ALA A 27 9.48 13.77 -3.47
N VAL A 28 9.08 14.23 -2.28
CA VAL A 28 9.98 14.77 -1.26
C VAL A 28 10.15 13.77 -0.11
N PRO A 29 11.34 13.65 0.50
CA PRO A 29 11.56 12.80 1.65
C PRO A 29 10.65 13.20 2.82
N TYR A 30 10.19 12.20 3.57
CA TYR A 30 9.47 12.40 4.81
C TYR A 30 10.21 11.68 5.94
N ASP A 31 10.86 12.46 6.81
CA ASP A 31 11.77 11.94 7.84
C ASP A 31 11.18 12.00 9.27
N ASP A 32 10.04 12.67 9.47
CA ASP A 32 9.35 12.77 10.79
C ASP A 32 8.53 11.51 11.08
N VAL A 33 9.24 10.39 11.20
CA VAL A 33 8.67 9.05 11.31
C VAL A 33 9.23 8.33 12.53
N HIS A 34 8.34 7.72 13.31
CA HIS A 34 8.70 6.87 14.45
C HIS A 34 9.54 5.67 14.00
N ASP A 35 10.47 5.22 14.84
CA ASP A 35 11.44 4.16 14.50
C ASP A 35 10.79 2.86 14.03
N VAL A 36 9.61 2.52 14.55
CA VAL A 36 8.87 1.31 14.14
C VAL A 36 8.58 1.27 12.65
N PHE A 37 8.34 2.42 12.02
CA PHE A 37 8.05 2.49 10.58
C PHE A 37 9.31 2.58 9.70
N LYS A 38 10.50 2.81 10.28
CA LYS A 38 11.76 2.90 9.53
C LYS A 38 12.26 1.54 9.02
N THR A 39 11.77 0.46 9.61
CA THR A 39 12.15 -0.92 9.27
C THR A 39 10.94 -1.76 8.84
N TYR A 40 9.85 -1.10 8.48
CA TYR A 40 8.63 -1.79 8.06
C TYR A 40 8.89 -2.69 6.86
N GLN A 41 8.29 -3.86 6.90
CA GLN A 41 8.41 -4.86 5.84
C GLN A 41 7.19 -4.80 4.95
N ASP A 42 7.38 -5.08 3.67
CA ASP A 42 6.35 -5.24 2.66
C ASP A 42 6.56 -6.56 1.94
N THR A 43 5.62 -7.47 2.07
CA THR A 43 5.65 -8.71 1.29
C THR A 43 4.52 -8.74 0.30
N ILE A 44 4.87 -8.70 -0.99
CA ILE A 44 3.92 -8.66 -2.09
C ILE A 44 3.51 -10.07 -2.46
N LEU A 45 2.28 -10.45 -2.18
CA LEU A 45 1.68 -11.73 -2.49
C LEU A 45 1.14 -11.68 -3.93
N LEU A 46 1.76 -12.43 -4.84
CA LEU A 46 1.49 -12.34 -6.28
C LEU A 46 0.28 -13.20 -6.67
N VAL A 47 -0.92 -12.65 -6.51
CA VAL A 47 -2.17 -13.33 -6.89
C VAL A 47 -2.35 -13.43 -8.39
N ASP A 48 -1.95 -12.39 -9.12
CA ASP A 48 -2.03 -12.33 -10.58
C ASP A 48 -0.82 -11.56 -11.13
N LYS A 49 -0.04 -12.23 -11.97
CA LYS A 49 1.15 -11.68 -12.65
C LYS A 49 0.87 -11.23 -14.08
N GLY A 50 -0.39 -11.33 -14.52
CA GLY A 50 -0.80 -10.94 -15.85
C GLY A 50 -0.71 -9.44 -16.08
N GLU A 51 -0.76 -9.04 -17.34
CA GLU A 51 -0.82 -7.62 -17.69
C GLU A 51 -2.09 -6.98 -17.11
N LYS A 52 -1.93 -5.78 -16.56
CA LYS A 52 -3.06 -5.00 -16.04
C LYS A 52 -4.02 -4.67 -17.18
N LYS A 53 -5.24 -5.19 -17.12
CA LYS A 53 -6.29 -4.91 -18.10
C LYS A 53 -6.72 -3.43 -18.12
N VAL A 54 -6.53 -2.74 -17.01
CA VAL A 54 -6.85 -1.32 -16.83
C VAL A 54 -5.57 -0.62 -16.39
N SER A 55 -5.13 0.39 -17.14
CA SER A 55 -4.00 1.20 -16.74
C SER A 55 -4.35 2.08 -15.54
N SER A 56 -3.35 2.42 -14.73
CA SER A 56 -3.55 3.39 -13.61
C SER A 56 -4.08 4.73 -14.12
N THR A 57 -3.67 5.15 -15.33
CA THR A 57 -4.15 6.38 -15.97
C THR A 57 -5.65 6.34 -16.23
N LEU A 58 -6.16 5.24 -16.82
CA LEU A 58 -7.59 5.09 -17.06
C LEU A 58 -8.37 5.08 -15.73
N GLY A 59 -7.84 4.40 -14.71
CA GLY A 59 -8.47 4.41 -13.37
C GLY A 59 -8.55 5.81 -12.76
N HIS A 60 -7.54 6.66 -12.99
CA HIS A 60 -7.58 8.06 -12.56
C HIS A 60 -8.59 8.90 -13.35
N ASP A 61 -8.66 8.71 -14.66
CA ASP A 61 -9.59 9.47 -15.52
C ASP A 61 -11.04 9.17 -15.15
N LEU A 62 -11.37 7.92 -14.81
CA LEU A 62 -12.70 7.52 -14.35
C LEU A 62 -13.14 8.15 -13.02
N MET A 63 -12.20 8.74 -12.26
CA MET A 63 -12.55 9.44 -11.02
C MET A 63 -13.08 10.85 -11.27
N ASN A 64 -12.84 11.47 -12.41
CA ASN A 64 -13.22 12.85 -12.68
C ASN A 64 -14.75 13.06 -12.62
N ASP A 65 -15.51 12.12 -13.19
CA ASP A 65 -16.99 12.18 -13.24
C ASP A 65 -17.67 11.21 -12.26
N HIS A 66 -16.89 10.62 -11.35
CA HIS A 66 -17.42 9.66 -10.39
C HIS A 66 -18.31 10.35 -9.35
N PRO A 67 -19.55 9.84 -9.08
CA PRO A 67 -20.52 10.50 -8.18
C PRO A 67 -20.00 10.72 -6.75
N PHE A 68 -19.02 9.94 -6.30
CA PHE A 68 -18.41 10.06 -4.98
C PHE A 68 -17.04 10.74 -4.98
N ALA A 69 -16.55 11.24 -6.12
CA ALA A 69 -15.20 11.79 -6.28
C ALA A 69 -14.89 12.92 -5.29
N ALA A 70 -15.80 13.90 -5.13
CA ALA A 70 -15.59 15.04 -4.26
C ALA A 70 -15.32 14.61 -2.80
N ASN A 71 -16.17 13.74 -2.26
CA ASN A 71 -16.03 13.22 -0.90
C ASN A 71 -14.78 12.34 -0.76
N ARG A 72 -14.45 11.56 -1.80
CA ARG A 72 -13.23 10.74 -1.80
C ARG A 72 -11.96 11.59 -1.77
N PHE A 73 -11.91 12.66 -2.54
CA PHE A 73 -10.76 13.57 -2.53
C PHE A 73 -10.60 14.30 -1.20
N GLU A 74 -11.69 14.71 -0.58
CA GLU A 74 -11.67 15.28 0.77
C GLU A 74 -11.18 14.26 1.80
N GLN A 75 -11.71 13.03 1.75
CA GLN A 75 -11.26 11.92 2.59
C GLN A 75 -9.75 11.68 2.45
N ALA A 76 -9.24 11.62 1.21
CA ALA A 76 -7.82 11.38 0.96
C ALA A 76 -6.92 12.47 1.56
N ARG A 77 -7.33 13.76 1.47
CA ARG A 77 -6.60 14.86 2.11
C ARG A 77 -6.59 14.73 3.63
N ASN A 78 -7.74 14.39 4.23
CA ASN A 78 -7.85 14.19 5.68
C ASN A 78 -7.02 12.98 6.14
N HIS A 79 -7.04 11.89 5.39
CA HIS A 79 -6.24 10.70 5.67
C HIS A 79 -4.73 10.98 5.56
N MET A 80 -4.30 11.84 4.64
CA MET A 80 -2.89 12.27 4.60
C MET A 80 -2.46 13.02 5.86
N LEU A 81 -3.33 13.88 6.41
CA LEU A 81 -3.05 14.58 7.67
C LEU A 81 -3.03 13.64 8.87
N GLU A 82 -3.93 12.65 8.87
CA GLU A 82 -3.98 11.61 9.89
C GLU A 82 -2.76 10.71 9.82
N LEU A 83 -2.35 10.29 8.62
CA LEU A 83 -1.17 9.45 8.41
C LEU A 83 0.11 10.09 8.96
N GLN A 84 0.28 11.42 8.80
CA GLN A 84 1.42 12.13 9.38
C GLN A 84 1.49 11.97 10.90
N LYS A 85 0.35 12.15 11.59
CA LYS A 85 0.29 12.02 13.05
C LYS A 85 0.57 10.58 13.47
N ILE A 86 0.04 9.61 12.73
CA ILE A 86 0.25 8.18 12.97
C ILE A 86 1.72 7.81 12.79
N LEU A 87 2.33 8.21 11.68
CA LEU A 87 3.74 7.93 11.41
C LEU A 87 4.67 8.53 12.47
N LYS A 88 4.36 9.72 12.95
CA LYS A 88 5.12 10.37 14.02
C LYS A 88 4.92 9.71 15.38
N SER A 89 3.72 9.26 15.70
CA SER A 89 3.40 8.67 17.01
C SER A 89 3.84 7.22 17.17
N GLY A 90 4.02 6.48 16.05
CA GLY A 90 4.29 5.04 16.08
C GLY A 90 3.05 4.19 16.33
N ASN A 91 1.83 4.74 16.21
CA ASN A 91 0.60 4.01 16.46
C ASN A 91 0.28 3.04 15.30
N ILE A 92 0.70 1.79 15.46
CA ILE A 92 0.53 0.74 14.44
C ILE A 92 -0.94 0.39 14.21
N LEU A 93 -1.79 0.42 15.25
CA LEU A 93 -3.21 0.07 15.09
C LEU A 93 -3.96 1.08 14.24
N ASP A 94 -3.70 2.36 14.43
CA ASP A 94 -4.27 3.41 13.62
C ASP A 94 -3.68 3.39 12.20
N PHE A 95 -2.38 3.08 12.06
CA PHE A 95 -1.74 2.86 10.76
C PHE A 95 -2.47 1.76 9.97
N ASN A 96 -2.64 0.59 10.57
CA ASN A 96 -3.31 -0.56 9.94
C ASN A 96 -4.72 -0.17 9.47
N ARG A 97 -5.50 0.46 10.35
CA ARG A 97 -6.86 0.89 10.03
C ARG A 97 -6.91 1.86 8.86
N LEU A 98 -6.01 2.86 8.87
CA LEU A 98 -5.98 3.90 7.85
C LEU A 98 -5.55 3.34 6.49
N VAL A 99 -4.48 2.56 6.45
CA VAL A 99 -3.93 1.98 5.21
C VAL A 99 -4.92 1.03 4.54
N GLU A 100 -5.55 0.14 5.30
CA GLU A 100 -6.58 -0.76 4.77
C GLU A 100 -7.79 0.01 4.26
N LYS A 101 -8.25 1.01 5.00
CA LYS A 101 -9.36 1.87 4.58
C LYS A 101 -9.06 2.59 3.27
N GLU A 102 -7.85 3.12 3.09
CA GLU A 102 -7.42 3.76 1.85
C GLU A 102 -7.45 2.77 0.67
N ALA A 103 -6.84 1.60 0.83
CA ALA A 103 -6.80 0.57 -0.19
C ALA A 103 -8.22 0.11 -0.60
N LEU A 104 -9.06 -0.23 0.38
CA LEU A 104 -10.42 -0.71 0.14
C LEU A 104 -11.31 0.38 -0.46
N THR A 105 -11.16 1.64 -0.03
CA THR A 105 -11.95 2.75 -0.60
C THR A 105 -11.59 3.00 -2.05
N LEU A 106 -10.31 2.94 -2.43
CA LEU A 106 -9.90 3.07 -3.83
C LEU A 106 -10.55 1.98 -4.70
N HIS A 107 -10.50 0.73 -4.25
CA HIS A 107 -11.12 -0.37 -4.99
C HIS A 107 -12.66 -0.25 -5.06
N ALA A 108 -13.31 0.23 -3.99
CA ALA A 108 -14.75 0.51 -4.00
C ALA A 108 -15.13 1.57 -5.05
N MET A 109 -14.31 2.61 -5.22
CA MET A 109 -14.49 3.62 -6.27
C MET A 109 -14.42 2.99 -7.67
N MET A 110 -13.45 2.10 -7.90
CA MET A 110 -13.32 1.39 -9.19
C MET A 110 -14.51 0.48 -9.47
N MET A 111 -15.04 -0.20 -8.45
CA MET A 111 -16.22 -1.06 -8.57
C MET A 111 -17.51 -0.29 -8.85
N THR A 112 -17.53 1.02 -8.60
CA THR A 112 -18.70 1.90 -8.78
C THR A 112 -18.50 2.97 -9.85
N SER A 113 -17.40 2.92 -10.62
CA SER A 113 -17.15 3.81 -11.76
C SER A 113 -17.98 3.44 -12.98
N ASP A 114 -17.98 4.28 -14.00
CA ASP A 114 -18.63 4.01 -15.29
C ASP A 114 -17.59 4.18 -16.44
N PRO A 115 -17.20 3.10 -17.13
CA PRO A 115 -17.53 1.71 -16.84
C PRO A 115 -16.97 1.22 -15.50
N TYR A 116 -17.70 0.33 -14.83
CA TYR A 116 -17.22 -0.31 -13.60
C TYR A 116 -16.21 -1.42 -13.91
N PHE A 117 -15.28 -1.65 -12.99
CA PHE A 117 -14.35 -2.77 -13.09
C PHE A 117 -13.90 -3.25 -11.71
N MET A 118 -13.53 -4.52 -11.66
CA MET A 118 -13.09 -5.16 -10.43
C MET A 118 -11.64 -5.64 -10.61
N LEU A 119 -10.75 -5.16 -9.76
CA LEU A 119 -9.34 -5.59 -9.74
C LEU A 119 -9.12 -6.77 -8.80
N PHE A 120 -9.98 -6.98 -7.81
CA PHE A 120 -9.93 -8.13 -6.93
C PHE A 120 -10.13 -9.43 -7.70
N LYS A 121 -9.38 -10.43 -7.31
CA LYS A 121 -9.57 -11.84 -7.66
C LYS A 121 -10.10 -12.57 -6.42
N PRO A 122 -10.70 -13.78 -6.58
CA PRO A 122 -11.11 -14.57 -5.41
C PRO A 122 -9.99 -14.77 -4.40
N ASN A 123 -8.77 -15.05 -4.87
CA ASN A 123 -7.61 -15.23 -4.00
C ASN A 123 -7.16 -13.95 -3.30
N THR A 124 -7.37 -12.77 -3.88
CA THR A 124 -7.15 -11.48 -3.20
C THR A 124 -8.00 -11.40 -1.93
N LEU A 125 -9.29 -11.73 -2.03
CA LEU A 125 -10.22 -11.72 -0.90
C LEU A 125 -9.86 -12.79 0.13
N ASN A 126 -9.50 -14.00 -0.31
CA ASN A 126 -9.07 -15.08 0.59
C ASN A 126 -7.85 -14.64 1.42
N ILE A 127 -6.85 -14.02 0.81
CA ILE A 127 -5.68 -13.50 1.52
C ILE A 127 -6.08 -12.44 2.54
N ILE A 128 -6.90 -11.46 2.13
CA ILE A 128 -7.36 -10.38 3.03
C ILE A 128 -8.03 -10.95 4.27
N HIS A 129 -8.98 -11.87 4.09
CA HIS A 129 -9.69 -12.52 5.21
C HIS A 129 -8.72 -13.27 6.14
N LYS A 130 -7.81 -14.06 5.59
CA LYS A 130 -6.81 -14.80 6.39
C LYS A 130 -5.89 -13.87 7.18
N VAL A 131 -5.49 -12.72 6.60
CA VAL A 131 -4.67 -11.74 7.32
C VAL A 131 -5.47 -11.12 8.47
N TRP A 132 -6.73 -10.80 8.28
CA TRP A 132 -7.59 -10.28 9.34
C TRP A 132 -7.81 -11.31 10.46
N GLU A 133 -8.12 -12.56 10.10
CA GLU A 133 -8.26 -13.68 11.06
C GLU A 133 -6.97 -13.87 11.87
N LYS A 134 -5.81 -13.91 11.20
CA LYS A 134 -4.50 -14.07 11.86
C LYS A 134 -4.18 -12.91 12.80
N ARG A 135 -4.48 -11.68 12.38
CA ARG A 135 -4.31 -10.49 13.22
C ARG A 135 -5.14 -10.54 14.49
N GLU A 136 -6.39 -10.96 14.36
CA GLU A 136 -7.31 -11.04 15.51
C GLU A 136 -6.98 -12.20 16.44
N SER A 137 -6.72 -13.40 15.90
CA SER A 137 -6.46 -14.61 16.72
C SER A 137 -5.16 -14.51 17.51
N ASP A 138 -4.10 -13.98 16.89
CA ASP A 138 -2.76 -14.00 17.47
C ASP A 138 -2.34 -12.63 18.02
N ASN A 139 -3.20 -11.61 17.88
CA ASN A 139 -2.93 -10.23 18.27
C ASN A 139 -1.62 -9.69 17.61
N ILE A 140 -1.43 -9.98 16.33
CA ILE A 140 -0.25 -9.59 15.55
C ILE A 140 -0.62 -8.38 14.69
N PRO A 141 0.24 -7.35 14.56
CA PRO A 141 -0.09 -6.11 13.86
C PRO A 141 0.11 -6.22 12.33
N PHE A 142 -0.39 -7.30 11.72
CA PHE A 142 -0.40 -7.43 10.26
C PHE A 142 -1.46 -6.52 9.64
N THR A 143 -1.12 -5.93 8.52
CA THR A 143 -2.08 -5.15 7.72
C THR A 143 -1.86 -5.38 6.23
N ILE A 144 -2.86 -5.03 5.43
CA ILE A 144 -2.76 -5.12 3.98
C ILE A 144 -2.85 -3.74 3.33
N THR A 145 -2.18 -3.60 2.21
CA THR A 145 -2.49 -2.57 1.24
C THR A 145 -2.57 -3.16 -0.17
N LEU A 146 -3.15 -2.41 -1.06
CA LEU A 146 -3.40 -2.84 -2.44
C LEU A 146 -3.04 -1.67 -3.36
N ASP A 147 -2.34 -1.96 -4.43
CA ASP A 147 -2.24 -1.04 -5.55
C ASP A 147 -3.37 -1.32 -6.58
N ALA A 148 -3.31 -0.71 -7.76
CA ALA A 148 -4.31 -0.96 -8.81
C ALA A 148 -4.12 -2.36 -9.43
N GLY A 149 -4.41 -3.41 -8.67
CA GLY A 149 -4.24 -4.79 -9.08
C GLY A 149 -4.87 -5.81 -8.14
N ALA A 150 -4.59 -7.08 -8.39
CA ALA A 150 -5.05 -8.20 -7.58
C ALA A 150 -4.06 -8.61 -6.48
N ASN A 151 -2.82 -8.13 -6.56
CA ASN A 151 -1.77 -8.50 -5.63
C ASN A 151 -1.95 -7.82 -4.29
N VAL A 152 -1.64 -8.53 -3.21
CA VAL A 152 -1.79 -8.04 -1.85
C VAL A 152 -0.42 -7.75 -1.26
N HIS A 153 -0.25 -6.56 -0.72
CA HIS A 153 0.91 -6.18 0.05
C HIS A 153 0.61 -6.46 1.52
N LEU A 154 1.34 -7.38 2.12
CA LEU A 154 1.32 -7.65 3.55
C LEU A 154 2.37 -6.78 4.23
N LEU A 155 1.91 -5.84 5.06
CA LEU A 155 2.76 -4.89 5.76
C LEU A 155 2.87 -5.27 7.25
N TYR A 156 4.09 -5.19 7.81
CA TYR A 156 4.34 -5.54 9.21
C TYR A 156 5.66 -4.95 9.72
N PRO A 157 5.79 -4.70 11.05
CA PRO A 157 7.06 -4.31 11.65
C PRO A 157 8.13 -5.42 11.51
N ALA A 158 9.39 -5.04 11.40
CA ALA A 158 10.51 -5.99 11.20
C ALA A 158 10.60 -7.10 12.25
N GLU A 159 10.19 -6.83 13.49
CA GLU A 159 10.18 -7.82 14.57
C GLU A 159 9.26 -9.02 14.31
N TYR A 160 8.25 -8.86 13.44
CA TYR A 160 7.32 -9.92 13.04
C TYR A 160 7.73 -10.64 11.75
N LYS A 161 8.91 -10.34 11.19
CA LYS A 161 9.34 -10.87 9.88
C LYS A 161 9.27 -12.40 9.80
N GLN A 162 9.80 -13.10 10.79
CA GLN A 162 9.77 -14.56 10.78
C GLN A 162 8.35 -15.11 10.86
N VAL A 163 7.53 -14.57 11.76
CA VAL A 163 6.12 -14.97 11.91
C VAL A 163 5.34 -14.72 10.62
N ALA A 164 5.59 -13.60 9.94
CA ALA A 164 4.95 -13.29 8.66
C ALA A 164 5.36 -14.29 7.57
N LEU A 165 6.67 -14.63 7.47
CA LEU A 165 7.15 -15.57 6.48
C LEU A 165 6.62 -17.00 6.70
N ASP A 166 6.49 -17.42 7.94
CA ASP A 166 5.91 -18.72 8.28
C ASP A 166 4.39 -18.72 7.93
N PHE A 167 3.66 -17.69 8.31
CA PHE A 167 2.25 -17.54 7.94
C PHE A 167 2.03 -17.50 6.42
N ILE A 168 2.92 -16.82 5.67
CA ILE A 168 2.85 -16.81 4.21
C ILE A 168 3.02 -18.23 3.65
N LYS A 169 4.01 -18.98 4.11
CA LYS A 169 4.29 -20.34 3.62
C LYS A 169 3.20 -21.34 3.97
N ASP A 170 2.64 -21.22 5.17
CA ASP A 170 1.71 -22.22 5.69
C ASP A 170 0.26 -21.94 5.24
N ASP A 171 -0.14 -20.66 5.16
CA ASP A 171 -1.54 -20.28 5.00
C ASP A 171 -1.85 -19.47 3.73
N LEU A 172 -0.90 -18.71 3.18
CA LEU A 172 -1.16 -17.76 2.10
C LEU A 172 -0.60 -18.17 0.75
N ILE A 173 0.47 -18.94 0.72
CA ILE A 173 1.22 -19.25 -0.51
C ILE A 173 0.35 -19.93 -1.59
N ALA A 174 -0.61 -20.76 -1.18
CA ALA A 174 -1.53 -21.45 -2.07
C ALA A 174 -2.47 -20.51 -2.85
N TYR A 175 -2.62 -19.27 -2.39
CA TYR A 175 -3.42 -18.24 -3.07
C TYR A 175 -2.57 -17.40 -4.04
N CYS A 176 -1.25 -17.57 -4.03
CA CYS A 176 -0.33 -16.86 -4.92
C CYS A 176 -0.13 -17.64 -6.21
N GLN A 177 -0.05 -16.94 -7.33
CA GLN A 177 0.25 -17.54 -8.63
C GLN A 177 1.65 -18.15 -8.62
N ASN A 178 1.74 -19.45 -8.93
CA ASN A 178 2.97 -20.22 -8.91
C ASN A 178 3.70 -20.16 -7.55
N GLU A 179 2.96 -20.03 -6.45
CA GLU A 179 3.53 -19.95 -5.10
C GLU A 179 4.58 -18.83 -4.95
N GLN A 180 4.36 -17.68 -5.60
CA GLN A 180 5.35 -16.62 -5.66
C GLN A 180 4.92 -15.39 -4.84
N TYR A 181 5.91 -14.85 -4.14
CA TYR A 181 5.82 -13.58 -3.43
C TYR A 181 7.17 -12.85 -3.50
N ILE A 182 7.17 -11.55 -3.21
CA ILE A 182 8.36 -10.70 -3.20
C ILE A 182 8.47 -10.09 -1.81
N CYS A 183 9.63 -10.26 -1.16
CA CYS A 183 9.92 -9.55 0.08
C CYS A 183 10.62 -8.23 -0.23
N ASP A 184 10.10 -7.15 0.32
CA ASP A 184 10.68 -5.81 0.28
C ASP A 184 10.65 -5.18 1.67
N GLU A 185 11.33 -4.07 1.86
CA GLU A 185 11.38 -3.35 3.13
C GLU A 185 11.65 -1.85 2.90
N VAL A 186 11.40 -1.04 3.92
CA VAL A 186 11.77 0.38 3.91
C VAL A 186 13.27 0.51 3.73
N GLY A 187 13.68 1.10 2.61
CA GLY A 187 15.08 1.26 2.22
C GLY A 187 15.61 2.67 2.41
N LYS A 188 16.87 2.88 2.05
CA LYS A 188 17.59 4.17 2.14
C LYS A 188 17.33 5.10 0.95
N GLY A 189 16.44 4.73 0.04
CA GLY A 189 16.20 5.45 -1.22
C GLY A 189 17.11 5.01 -2.37
N PRO A 190 16.93 5.58 -3.57
CA PRO A 190 17.72 5.21 -4.73
C PRO A 190 19.19 5.61 -4.52
N LEU A 191 20.10 4.66 -4.72
CA LEU A 191 21.53 4.93 -4.79
C LEU A 191 21.85 5.38 -6.21
N LEU A 192 22.39 6.60 -6.37
CA LEU A 192 23.02 7.01 -7.62
C LEU A 192 24.26 6.14 -7.84
N LYS A 193 24.19 5.17 -8.74
CA LYS A 193 25.40 4.57 -9.32
C LYS A 193 26.05 5.65 -10.17
N MET A 194 27.12 6.26 -9.69
CA MET A 194 28.02 7.00 -10.56
C MET A 194 28.77 5.97 -11.42
N GLU A 195 28.30 5.72 -12.62
CA GLU A 195 29.10 5.05 -13.64
C GLU A 195 30.16 6.05 -14.07
N HIS A 196 31.40 5.79 -13.67
CA HIS A 196 32.55 6.46 -14.26
C HIS A 196 32.68 5.95 -15.68
N TYR A 197 32.23 6.74 -16.65
CA TYR A 197 32.68 6.58 -18.04
C TYR A 197 34.14 7.03 -18.08
N ALA A 198 35.06 6.05 -18.22
CA ALA A 198 36.44 6.30 -18.56
C ALA A 198 36.59 6.43 -20.08
#